data_b1a6cff91e9e28046fe4746e240b137f
#
_entry.id   b1a6cff91e9e28046fe4746e240b137f
#
_cell.length_a   1.000
_cell.length_b   1.000
_cell.length_c   1.000
_cell.angle_alpha   90.00
_cell.angle_beta   90.00
_cell.angle_gamma   90.00
#
_symmetry.space_group_name_H-M   'P 1'
#
loop_
_entity.id
_entity.type
_entity.pdbx_description
1 polymer ?
#
loop_
_entity_poly.entity_id
_entity_poly.type
_entity_poly.pdbx_seq_one_letter_code
_entity_poly.pdbx_strand_id
1 'polypeptide(L)'
;MVRQNAAANRYEFDVDAGEALAFYHLADGVMTFTHTEVPAPLRGRGLGSQMMHAVLQDVRAQGLKVVPRCQFVADYIRRNPEFADLLA
;
A
#
# COMPACT_ATOMS: atom_id res chain seq x y z
N MET A 1 -2.47 -5.00 11.27
CA MET A 1 -1.18 -5.49 10.80
C MET A 1 -1.26 -5.90 9.35
N VAL A 2 -0.27 -5.55 8.57
CA VAL A 2 -0.27 -5.87 7.15
C VAL A 2 0.52 -7.15 6.87
N ARG A 3 0.07 -7.92 5.89
CA ARG A 3 0.76 -9.12 5.40
C ARG A 3 1.04 -8.96 3.92
N GLN A 4 2.22 -9.38 3.49
CA GLN A 4 2.54 -9.44 2.07
C GLN A 4 2.18 -10.83 1.53
N ASN A 5 1.28 -10.87 0.55
CA ASN A 5 0.93 -12.09 -0.15
C ASN A 5 1.57 -12.04 -1.53
N ALA A 6 2.81 -12.50 -1.62
CA ALA A 6 3.59 -12.40 -2.86
C ALA A 6 2.97 -13.23 -3.99
N ALA A 7 2.37 -14.38 -3.68
CA ALA A 7 1.75 -15.21 -4.69
C ALA A 7 0.58 -14.52 -5.38
N ALA A 8 -0.12 -13.63 -4.66
CA ALA A 8 -1.24 -12.88 -5.21
C ALA A 8 -0.87 -11.46 -5.62
N ASN A 9 0.40 -11.08 -5.49
CA ASN A 9 0.89 -9.74 -5.81
C ASN A 9 0.12 -8.65 -5.07
N ARG A 10 -0.04 -8.82 -3.74
CA ARG A 10 -0.76 -7.83 -2.95
C ARG A 10 -0.36 -7.86 -1.49
N TYR A 11 -0.57 -6.73 -0.81
CA TYR A 11 -0.59 -6.65 0.64
C TYR A 11 -2.03 -6.80 1.12
N GLU A 12 -2.18 -7.42 2.27
CA GLU A 12 -3.48 -7.66 2.92
C GLU A 12 -3.46 -7.07 4.31
N PHE A 13 -4.50 -6.32 4.65
CA PHE A 13 -4.64 -5.66 5.93
C PHE A 13 -5.98 -6.07 6.55
N ASP A 14 -5.92 -6.84 7.63
CA ASP A 14 -7.14 -7.37 8.27
C ASP A 14 -7.91 -6.25 8.95
N VAL A 15 -9.20 -6.19 8.66
CA VAL A 15 -10.16 -5.30 9.29
C VAL A 15 -11.39 -6.10 9.69
N ASP A 16 -12.25 -5.52 10.55
CA ASP A 16 -13.36 -6.28 11.16
C ASP A 16 -14.29 -6.94 10.14
N ALA A 17 -14.51 -6.31 9.00
CA ALA A 17 -15.47 -6.79 8.01
C ALA A 17 -14.79 -7.40 6.77
N GLY A 18 -13.52 -7.80 6.88
CA GLY A 18 -12.80 -8.40 5.77
C GLY A 18 -11.37 -7.93 5.70
N GLU A 19 -10.90 -7.63 4.49
CA GLU A 19 -9.53 -7.20 4.27
C GLU A 19 -9.47 -5.96 3.38
N ALA A 20 -8.58 -5.03 3.73
CA ALA A 20 -8.17 -4.01 2.78
C ALA A 20 -6.97 -4.56 2.00
N LEU A 21 -6.88 -4.22 0.73
CA LEU A 21 -5.88 -4.80 -0.18
C LEU A 21 -5.13 -3.70 -0.92
N ALA A 22 -3.83 -3.94 -1.13
CA ALA A 22 -3.01 -3.08 -1.99
C ALA A 22 -2.29 -3.98 -3.00
N PHE A 23 -2.71 -3.89 -4.25
CA PHE A 23 -2.15 -4.69 -5.34
C PHE A 23 -0.94 -4.00 -5.94
N TYR A 24 0.06 -4.79 -6.30
CA TYR A 24 1.30 -4.27 -6.85
C TYR A 24 1.87 -5.20 -7.92
N HIS A 25 2.83 -4.66 -8.65
CA HIS A 25 3.73 -5.42 -9.52
C HIS A 25 5.14 -5.13 -9.04
N LEU A 26 5.92 -6.17 -8.79
CA LEU A 26 7.29 -6.03 -8.28
C LEU A 26 8.29 -6.51 -9.32
N ALA A 27 9.19 -5.64 -9.73
CA ALA A 27 10.26 -5.98 -10.66
C ALA A 27 11.47 -5.09 -10.41
N ASP A 28 12.65 -5.68 -10.42
CA ASP A 28 13.92 -4.95 -10.36
C ASP A 28 14.01 -3.98 -9.16
N GLY A 29 13.50 -4.40 -8.01
CA GLY A 29 13.55 -3.59 -6.79
C GLY A 29 12.54 -2.46 -6.76
N VAL A 30 11.61 -2.41 -7.72
CA VAL A 30 10.58 -1.37 -7.79
C VAL A 30 9.21 -2.01 -7.66
N MET A 31 8.44 -1.53 -6.68
CA MET A 31 7.07 -1.96 -6.44
C MET A 31 6.13 -0.92 -7.03
N THR A 32 5.41 -1.32 -8.09
CA THR A 32 4.41 -0.47 -8.73
C THR A 32 3.05 -0.80 -8.15
N PHE A 33 2.47 0.13 -7.39
CA PHE A 33 1.13 -0.05 -6.84
C PHE A 33 0.11 0.30 -7.90
N THR A 34 -0.81 -0.63 -8.17
CA THR A 34 -1.77 -0.50 -9.27
C THR A 34 -3.20 -0.27 -8.80
N HIS A 35 -3.55 -0.77 -7.62
CA HIS A 35 -4.93 -0.71 -7.15
C HIS A 35 -5.00 -0.95 -5.65
N THR A 36 -5.94 -0.28 -4.97
CA THR A 36 -6.24 -0.51 -3.56
C THR A 36 -7.72 -0.76 -3.39
N GLU A 37 -8.09 -1.57 -2.38
CA GLU A 37 -9.48 -1.85 -2.04
C GLU A 37 -9.67 -1.76 -0.53
N VAL A 38 -10.75 -1.09 -0.13
CA VAL A 38 -11.20 -1.07 1.27
C VAL A 38 -12.66 -1.51 1.25
N PRO A 39 -13.09 -2.45 2.12
CA PRO A 39 -14.49 -2.87 2.17
C PRO A 39 -15.44 -1.68 2.27
N ALA A 40 -16.49 -1.66 1.43
CA ALA A 40 -17.38 -0.51 1.32
C ALA A 40 -17.94 -0.03 2.67
N PRO A 41 -18.37 -0.93 3.58
CA PRO A 41 -18.89 -0.47 4.89
C PRO A 41 -17.86 0.25 5.75
N LEU A 42 -16.57 0.10 5.44
CA LEU A 42 -15.48 0.65 6.26
C LEU A 42 -14.78 1.84 5.62
N ARG A 43 -15.24 2.25 4.43
CA ARG A 43 -14.65 3.42 3.75
C ARG A 43 -14.92 4.67 4.56
N GLY A 44 -13.97 5.61 4.52
CA GLY A 44 -14.09 6.87 5.25
C GLY A 44 -13.62 6.80 6.70
N ARG A 45 -13.11 5.65 7.15
CA ARG A 45 -12.62 5.47 8.52
C ARG A 45 -11.10 5.55 8.62
N GLY A 46 -10.43 5.96 7.57
CA GLY A 46 -8.97 6.05 7.59
C GLY A 46 -8.24 4.70 7.50
N LEU A 47 -8.95 3.61 7.22
CA LEU A 47 -8.33 2.29 7.17
C LEU A 47 -7.36 2.14 6.01
N GLY A 48 -7.68 2.74 4.86
CA GLY A 48 -6.77 2.75 3.72
C GLY A 48 -5.45 3.45 4.05
N SER A 49 -5.52 4.55 4.79
CA SER A 49 -4.32 5.28 5.22
C SER A 49 -3.51 4.47 6.22
N GLN A 50 -4.17 3.80 7.17
CA GLN A 50 -3.49 2.92 8.12
C GLN A 50 -2.79 1.78 7.40
N MET A 51 -3.47 1.16 6.43
CA MET A 51 -2.88 0.11 5.62
C MET A 51 -1.66 0.64 4.87
N MET A 52 -1.79 1.79 4.21
CA MET A 52 -0.71 2.31 3.38
C MET A 52 0.51 2.70 4.22
N HIS A 53 0.30 3.21 5.43
CA HIS A 53 1.39 3.49 6.35
C HIS A 53 2.19 2.22 6.63
N ALA A 54 1.50 1.13 6.98
CA ALA A 54 2.15 -0.15 7.29
C ALA A 54 2.82 -0.74 6.04
N VAL A 55 2.17 -0.65 4.89
CA VAL A 55 2.72 -1.16 3.63
C VAL A 55 4.02 -0.43 3.26
N LEU A 56 4.02 0.90 3.31
CA LEU A 56 5.20 1.67 2.93
C LEU A 56 6.35 1.51 3.92
N GLN A 57 6.05 1.29 5.19
CA GLN A 57 7.07 0.93 6.18
C GLN A 57 7.73 -0.40 5.82
N ASP A 58 6.94 -1.39 5.40
CA ASP A 58 7.47 -2.68 4.99
C ASP A 58 8.29 -2.58 3.70
N VAL A 59 7.83 -1.79 2.75
CA VAL A 59 8.58 -1.50 1.51
C VAL A 59 9.94 -0.90 1.84
N ARG A 60 9.97 0.05 2.78
CA ARG A 60 11.22 0.66 3.23
C ARG A 60 12.14 -0.38 3.85
N ALA A 61 11.59 -1.26 4.70
CA ALA A 61 12.37 -2.29 5.36
C ALA A 61 12.99 -3.27 4.37
N GLN A 62 12.33 -3.49 3.23
CA GLN A 62 12.84 -4.36 2.18
C GLN A 62 13.82 -3.66 1.23
N GLY A 63 14.02 -2.36 1.38
CA GLY A 63 14.92 -1.62 0.51
C GLY A 63 14.39 -1.39 -0.90
N LEU A 64 13.07 -1.43 -1.07
CA LEU A 64 12.43 -1.28 -2.38
C LEU A 64 12.07 0.18 -2.66
N LYS A 65 11.87 0.50 -3.94
CA LYS A 65 11.34 1.78 -4.38
C LYS A 65 9.90 1.60 -4.86
N VAL A 66 9.19 2.72 -5.03
CA VAL A 66 7.76 2.72 -5.31
C VAL A 66 7.44 3.56 -6.54
N VAL A 67 6.57 3.01 -7.41
CA VAL A 67 5.90 3.79 -8.46
C VAL A 67 4.40 3.75 -8.14
N PRO A 68 3.79 4.88 -7.77
CA PRO A 68 2.38 4.91 -7.37
C PRO A 68 1.47 5.18 -8.58
N ARG A 69 1.09 4.14 -9.30
CA ARG A 69 0.13 4.28 -10.39
C ARG A 69 -1.30 4.37 -9.89
N CYS A 70 -1.55 3.86 -8.69
CA CYS A 70 -2.83 4.01 -8.01
C CYS A 70 -2.93 5.43 -7.43
N GLN A 71 -4.01 6.14 -7.75
CA GLN A 71 -4.19 7.52 -7.27
C GLN A 71 -4.20 7.61 -5.76
N PHE A 72 -4.78 6.61 -5.08
CA PHE A 72 -4.81 6.59 -3.63
C PHE A 72 -3.39 6.58 -3.04
N VAL A 73 -2.51 5.74 -3.59
CA VAL A 73 -1.13 5.64 -3.11
C VAL A 73 -0.36 6.93 -3.41
N ALA A 74 -0.54 7.49 -4.62
CA ALA A 74 0.09 8.75 -4.98
C ALA A 74 -0.33 9.88 -4.04
N ASP A 75 -1.61 9.98 -3.74
CA ASP A 75 -2.14 11.00 -2.82
C ASP A 75 -1.63 10.79 -1.41
N TYR A 76 -1.55 9.53 -0.97
CA TYR A 76 -1.04 9.23 0.36
C TYR A 76 0.40 9.71 0.52
N ILE A 77 1.27 9.42 -0.44
CA ILE A 77 2.68 9.83 -0.39
C ILE A 77 2.79 11.35 -0.43
N ARG A 78 1.96 12.02 -1.25
CA ARG A 78 1.97 13.48 -1.32
C ARG A 78 1.61 14.11 0.03
N ARG A 79 0.67 13.50 0.77
CA ARG A 79 0.26 14.00 2.09
C ARG A 79 1.19 13.57 3.20
N ASN A 80 2.04 12.57 2.97
CA ASN A 80 2.95 12.02 3.96
C ASN A 80 4.37 12.03 3.38
N PRO A 81 5.00 13.21 3.32
CA PRO A 81 6.29 13.37 2.63
C PRO A 81 7.43 12.58 3.23
N GLU A 82 7.25 12.01 4.43
CA GLU A 82 8.23 11.10 5.00
C GLU A 82 8.47 9.87 4.12
N PHE A 83 7.55 9.56 3.20
CA PHE A 83 7.70 8.44 2.27
C PHE A 83 8.15 8.88 0.87
N ALA A 84 8.39 10.16 0.65
CA ALA A 84 8.78 10.67 -0.67
C ALA A 84 10.11 10.08 -1.17
N ASP A 85 11.00 9.71 -0.24
CA ASP A 85 12.28 9.10 -0.60
C ASP A 85 12.13 7.69 -1.19
N LEU A 86 10.96 7.07 -1.04
CA LEU A 86 10.69 5.75 -1.64
C LEU A 86 10.38 5.85 -3.14
N LEU A 87 9.99 7.02 -3.63
CA LEU A 87 9.63 7.17 -5.04
C LEU A 87 10.81 6.84 -5.96
N ALA A 88 10.51 6.00 -6.95
CA ALA A 88 11.51 5.61 -7.94
C ALA A 88 11.82 6.73 -8.91
#